data_b978c2fbf7d7011f4454dc96515d13d7
#
_entry.id   b978c2fbf7d7011f4454dc96515d13d7
#
_cell.length_a   1.000
_cell.length_b   1.000
_cell.length_c   1.000
_cell.angle_alpha   90.00
_cell.angle_beta   90.00
_cell.angle_gamma   90.00
#
_symmetry.space_group_name_H-M   'P 1'
#
loop_
_entity.id
_entity.type
_entity.pdbx_description
1 polymer ?
#
loop_
_entity_poly.entity_id
_entity_poly.type
_entity_poly.pdbx_seq_one_letter_code
_entity_poly.pdbx_strand_id
1 'polypeptide(L)'
;MIFRQLFDATSGTYSYLIASRRGAEALIIDPVLEKVDRYLQLMAELDLRLVKAVDTHLHADHITGLGALRDRTHCITVMGEQSGVDVVSMRVADGDVIRIEGLGLNVMYTPGHTDDSYSFLLDDRVFTGDTLLIRGTGRTDFQNGDPRAQYDSIFNRLLRLPDDTLVYPAHDYKGDTVSTIGEERRFNPRLRVASVDEYVALMNGLNLSNPKMMDVAVPANMRQGLAQAEIARRGWAVTARDALDFPTRPDVTLIDLREAAERARHGKIPGALHVPYPELQESIGPGGVLHGLADATGRRLVFFCAFGERSAMAVQAARDAGLATAVHIHGGIGAWKEAGGPIVM
;
A
#
# COMPACT_ATOMS: atom_id res chain seq x y z
N MET A 1 -8.59 19.18 -8.44
CA MET A 1 -8.07 18.11 -7.56
C MET A 1 -8.34 18.48 -6.10
N ILE A 2 -8.75 17.53 -5.26
CA ILE A 2 -8.80 17.69 -3.80
C ILE A 2 -7.47 17.18 -3.25
N PHE A 3 -6.82 18.01 -2.44
CA PHE A 3 -5.58 17.71 -1.76
C PHE A 3 -5.67 18.19 -0.31
N ARG A 4 -5.34 17.33 0.65
CA ARG A 4 -5.26 17.67 2.06
C ARG A 4 -3.99 17.11 2.67
N GLN A 5 -3.20 17.98 3.27
CA GLN A 5 -2.08 17.62 4.12
C GLN A 5 -2.58 17.61 5.57
N LEU A 6 -2.43 16.48 6.24
CA LEU A 6 -2.98 16.22 7.57
C LEU A 6 -1.82 15.89 8.51
N PHE A 7 -1.68 16.68 9.57
CA PHE A 7 -0.55 16.58 10.48
C PHE A 7 -0.90 15.82 11.76
N ASP A 8 -0.05 14.88 12.14
CA ASP A 8 -0.03 14.30 13.48
C ASP A 8 1.11 14.89 14.32
N ALA A 9 0.75 15.68 15.33
CA ALA A 9 1.73 16.34 16.20
C ALA A 9 2.48 15.39 17.14
N THR A 10 2.00 14.15 17.32
CA THR A 10 2.61 13.17 18.21
C THR A 10 3.86 12.54 17.58
N SER A 11 3.75 12.12 16.33
CA SER A 11 4.85 11.52 15.54
C SER A 11 5.58 12.53 14.65
N GLY A 12 4.97 13.69 14.37
CA GLY A 12 5.46 14.66 13.39
C GLY A 12 5.14 14.26 11.95
N THR A 13 4.20 13.32 11.76
CA THR A 13 3.87 12.73 10.46
C THR A 13 2.88 13.60 9.69
N TYR A 14 3.11 13.73 8.39
CA TYR A 14 2.14 14.21 7.42
C TYR A 14 1.49 13.05 6.67
N SER A 15 0.17 12.97 6.74
CA SER A 15 -0.63 12.11 5.85
C SER A 15 -1.23 12.95 4.72
N TYR A 16 -1.36 12.39 3.51
CA TYR A 16 -1.84 13.11 2.33
C TYR A 16 -3.08 12.46 1.74
N LEU A 17 -4.22 13.15 1.81
CA LEU A 17 -5.47 12.71 1.17
C LEU A 17 -5.60 13.37 -0.21
N ILE A 18 -5.79 12.54 -1.24
CA ILE A 18 -5.81 12.97 -2.65
C ILE A 18 -7.02 12.37 -3.36
N ALA A 19 -7.74 13.21 -4.13
CA ALA A 19 -8.80 12.80 -5.03
C ALA A 19 -8.89 13.75 -6.24
N SER A 20 -9.40 13.28 -7.37
CA SER A 20 -9.54 14.11 -8.56
C SER A 20 -10.58 15.23 -8.37
N ARG A 21 -11.69 14.93 -7.71
CA ARG A 21 -12.80 15.85 -7.43
C ARG A 21 -13.64 15.36 -6.24
N ARG A 22 -14.62 16.15 -5.81
CA ARG A 22 -15.66 15.71 -4.87
C ARG A 22 -16.48 14.55 -5.49
N GLY A 23 -16.89 13.59 -4.71
CA GLY A 23 -17.62 12.41 -5.15
C GLY A 23 -16.79 11.34 -5.87
N ALA A 24 -15.46 11.50 -5.92
CA ALA A 24 -14.57 10.59 -6.61
C ALA A 24 -13.89 9.58 -5.67
N GLU A 25 -13.11 8.70 -6.27
CA GLU A 25 -12.16 7.85 -5.55
C GLU A 25 -11.07 8.68 -4.87
N ALA A 26 -10.66 8.23 -3.71
CA ALA A 26 -9.58 8.85 -2.93
C ALA A 26 -8.45 7.86 -2.62
N LEU A 27 -7.26 8.41 -2.46
CA LEU A 27 -6.07 7.75 -1.97
C LEU A 27 -5.54 8.53 -0.76
N ILE A 28 -5.02 7.81 0.25
CA ILE A 28 -4.30 8.40 1.37
C ILE A 28 -2.88 7.83 1.44
N ILE A 29 -1.89 8.71 1.70
CA ILE A 29 -0.48 8.34 1.87
C ILE A 29 -0.11 8.52 3.34
N ASP A 30 0.66 7.59 3.91
CA ASP A 30 1.20 7.55 5.27
C ASP A 30 0.15 7.84 6.36
N PRO A 31 -0.96 7.09 6.42
CA PRO A 31 -2.00 7.32 7.42
C PRO A 31 -1.58 6.84 8.81
N VAL A 32 -1.79 7.68 9.83
CA VAL A 32 -1.56 7.35 11.25
C VAL A 32 -2.79 6.67 11.85
N LEU A 33 -2.61 5.56 12.58
CA LEU A 33 -3.71 4.76 13.15
C LEU A 33 -4.66 5.59 14.02
N GLU A 34 -4.13 6.40 14.91
CA GLU A 34 -4.90 7.23 15.84
C GLU A 34 -5.73 8.32 15.15
N LYS A 35 -5.48 8.58 13.86
CA LYS A 35 -6.22 9.56 13.06
C LYS A 35 -7.25 8.95 12.12
N VAL A 36 -7.40 7.65 12.08
CA VAL A 36 -8.30 6.94 11.13
C VAL A 36 -9.72 7.48 11.18
N ASP A 37 -10.29 7.71 12.36
CA ASP A 37 -11.64 8.28 12.49
C ASP A 37 -11.74 9.67 11.86
N ARG A 38 -10.73 10.50 12.04
CA ARG A 38 -10.66 11.83 11.43
C ARG A 38 -10.55 11.77 9.91
N TYR A 39 -9.79 10.82 9.38
CA TYR A 39 -9.70 10.62 7.92
C TYR A 39 -11.03 10.21 7.33
N LEU A 40 -11.72 9.25 7.95
CA LEU A 40 -13.03 8.76 7.49
C LEU A 40 -14.11 9.86 7.56
N GLN A 41 -14.11 10.66 8.65
CA GLN A 41 -14.99 11.81 8.76
C GLN A 41 -14.75 12.80 7.62
N LEU A 42 -13.49 13.17 7.35
CA LEU A 42 -13.13 14.10 6.28
C LEU A 42 -13.54 13.59 4.90
N MET A 43 -13.35 12.28 4.66
CA MET A 43 -13.78 11.65 3.40
C MET A 43 -15.30 11.71 3.24
N ALA A 44 -16.07 11.44 4.30
CA ALA A 44 -17.52 11.57 4.28
C ALA A 44 -17.97 13.03 4.03
N GLU A 45 -17.34 14.02 4.69
CA GLU A 45 -17.62 15.45 4.47
C GLU A 45 -17.37 15.90 3.02
N LEU A 46 -16.40 15.28 2.36
CA LEU A 46 -15.99 15.56 0.97
C LEU A 46 -16.65 14.63 -0.05
N ASP A 47 -17.52 13.71 0.39
CA ASP A 47 -18.17 12.70 -0.44
C ASP A 47 -17.14 11.87 -1.22
N LEU A 48 -16.11 11.37 -0.54
CA LEU A 48 -15.02 10.59 -1.14
C LEU A 48 -15.11 9.12 -0.77
N ARG A 49 -14.79 8.25 -1.72
CA ARG A 49 -14.64 6.80 -1.51
C ARG A 49 -13.17 6.43 -1.47
N LEU A 50 -12.66 6.05 -0.30
CA LEU A 50 -11.28 5.56 -0.19
C LEU A 50 -11.13 4.23 -0.91
N VAL A 51 -10.24 4.19 -1.91
CA VAL A 51 -9.93 2.96 -2.66
C VAL A 51 -8.49 2.48 -2.45
N LYS A 52 -7.58 3.37 -2.04
CA LYS A 52 -6.19 3.02 -1.74
C LYS A 52 -5.68 3.74 -0.51
N ALA A 53 -4.94 3.00 0.32
CA ALA A 53 -4.13 3.53 1.41
C ALA A 53 -2.69 3.04 1.21
N VAL A 54 -1.72 3.95 1.24
CA VAL A 54 -0.35 3.72 0.79
C VAL A 54 0.60 4.15 1.90
N ASP A 55 1.59 3.32 2.24
CA ASP A 55 2.74 3.76 3.03
C ASP A 55 3.96 3.91 2.11
N THR A 56 4.73 4.96 2.35
CA THR A 56 5.99 5.22 1.63
C THR A 56 7.09 4.24 2.02
N HIS A 57 7.08 3.75 3.24
CA HIS A 57 8.04 2.82 3.83
C HIS A 57 7.48 2.19 5.12
N LEU A 58 8.20 1.28 5.75
CA LEU A 58 7.87 0.74 7.06
C LEU A 58 8.17 1.76 8.16
N HIS A 59 7.15 2.42 8.70
CA HIS A 59 7.28 3.45 9.74
C HIS A 59 7.73 2.90 11.09
N ALA A 60 8.60 3.65 11.79
CA ALA A 60 9.11 3.31 13.12
C ALA A 60 8.63 4.27 14.23
N ASP A 61 8.00 5.36 13.87
CA ASP A 61 7.59 6.47 14.74
C ASP A 61 6.11 6.47 15.11
N HIS A 62 5.27 5.79 14.32
CA HIS A 62 3.84 5.62 14.55
C HIS A 62 3.35 4.26 14.05
N ILE A 63 2.18 3.84 14.53
CA ILE A 63 1.46 2.69 13.94
C ILE A 63 0.66 3.20 12.75
N THR A 64 0.85 2.56 11.60
CA THR A 64 0.14 2.93 10.37
C THR A 64 -1.35 2.64 10.46
N GLY A 65 -2.16 3.50 9.83
CA GLY A 65 -3.60 3.31 9.67
C GLY A 65 -4.01 2.36 8.54
N LEU A 66 -3.07 1.79 7.76
CA LEU A 66 -3.38 0.97 6.59
C LEU A 66 -4.37 -0.16 6.89
N GLY A 67 -4.07 -0.97 7.90
CA GLY A 67 -4.91 -2.11 8.29
C GLY A 67 -6.31 -1.68 8.72
N ALA A 68 -6.40 -0.66 9.58
CA ALA A 68 -7.69 -0.15 10.07
C ALA A 68 -8.54 0.50 8.97
N LEU A 69 -7.92 1.23 8.04
CA LEU A 69 -8.61 1.79 6.88
C LEU A 69 -9.13 0.68 5.96
N ARG A 70 -8.31 -0.32 5.64
CA ARG A 70 -8.74 -1.48 4.85
C ARG A 70 -9.95 -2.17 5.49
N ASP A 71 -9.90 -2.45 6.77
CA ASP A 71 -10.95 -3.18 7.48
C ASP A 71 -12.28 -2.40 7.52
N ARG A 72 -12.22 -1.07 7.50
CA ARG A 72 -13.39 -0.19 7.56
C ARG A 72 -13.92 0.27 6.19
N THR A 73 -13.09 0.28 5.15
CA THR A 73 -13.47 0.82 3.83
C THR A 73 -13.30 -0.18 2.69
N HIS A 74 -12.67 -1.33 2.96
CA HIS A 74 -12.24 -2.30 1.96
C HIS A 74 -11.29 -1.71 0.90
N CYS A 75 -10.56 -0.65 1.25
CA CYS A 75 -9.53 -0.10 0.38
C CYS A 75 -8.38 -1.09 0.20
N ILE A 76 -7.64 -0.91 -0.88
CA ILE A 76 -6.41 -1.67 -1.16
C ILE A 76 -5.25 -1.00 -0.41
N THR A 77 -4.58 -1.75 0.45
CA THR A 77 -3.33 -1.32 1.07
C THR A 77 -2.17 -1.51 0.11
N VAL A 78 -1.27 -0.52 0.02
CA VAL A 78 -0.17 -0.49 -0.95
C VAL A 78 1.14 -0.20 -0.25
N MET A 79 2.18 -0.97 -0.55
CA MET A 79 3.58 -0.71 -0.17
C MET A 79 4.52 -1.15 -1.30
N GLY A 80 5.78 -0.76 -1.20
CA GLY A 80 6.82 -1.21 -2.11
C GLY A 80 7.04 -2.72 -2.09
N GLU A 81 7.53 -3.30 -3.19
CA GLU A 81 7.77 -4.75 -3.30
C GLU A 81 8.87 -5.26 -2.34
N GLN A 82 9.78 -4.38 -1.87
CA GLN A 82 10.82 -4.72 -0.90
C GLN A 82 10.29 -4.79 0.54
N SER A 83 9.09 -4.27 0.79
CA SER A 83 8.51 -4.33 2.13
C SER A 83 8.29 -5.77 2.59
N GLY A 84 8.77 -6.09 3.80
CA GLY A 84 8.55 -7.38 4.45
C GLY A 84 7.20 -7.52 5.16
N VAL A 85 6.29 -6.55 5.03
CA VAL A 85 4.99 -6.55 5.70
C VAL A 85 4.08 -7.67 5.17
N ASP A 86 3.54 -8.50 6.07
CA ASP A 86 2.81 -9.73 5.70
C ASP A 86 1.49 -9.48 4.95
N VAL A 87 0.74 -8.45 5.32
CA VAL A 87 -0.66 -8.26 4.88
C VAL A 87 -0.82 -6.96 4.11
N VAL A 88 -0.11 -6.85 2.99
CA VAL A 88 -0.23 -5.76 2.02
C VAL A 88 -0.99 -6.24 0.80
N SER A 89 -2.06 -5.54 0.45
CA SER A 89 -2.96 -5.95 -0.64
C SER A 89 -2.33 -5.85 -2.03
N MET A 90 -1.51 -4.83 -2.24
CA MET A 90 -0.82 -4.58 -3.51
C MET A 90 0.64 -4.18 -3.24
N ARG A 91 1.56 -4.80 -3.95
CA ARG A 91 2.97 -4.38 -3.95
C ARG A 91 3.28 -3.68 -5.26
N VAL A 92 4.02 -2.58 -5.16
CA VAL A 92 4.39 -1.76 -6.31
C VAL A 92 5.91 -1.77 -6.50
N ALA A 93 6.32 -1.81 -7.76
CA ALA A 93 7.72 -1.73 -8.18
C ALA A 93 8.05 -0.34 -8.74
N ASP A 94 9.34 -0.09 -8.90
CA ASP A 94 9.83 1.12 -9.59
C ASP A 94 9.23 1.25 -11.00
N GLY A 95 8.73 2.44 -11.32
CA GLY A 95 8.09 2.73 -12.61
C GLY A 95 6.63 2.31 -12.72
N ASP A 96 6.05 1.68 -11.69
CA ASP A 96 4.61 1.42 -11.65
C ASP A 96 3.81 2.72 -11.52
N VAL A 97 2.51 2.63 -11.72
CA VAL A 97 1.59 3.77 -11.52
C VAL A 97 0.44 3.33 -10.62
N ILE A 98 0.30 3.97 -9.46
CA ILE A 98 -0.87 3.80 -8.59
C ILE A 98 -1.99 4.67 -9.14
N ARG A 99 -3.08 4.03 -9.61
CA ARG A 99 -4.21 4.73 -10.24
C ARG A 99 -5.42 4.76 -9.31
N ILE A 100 -6.07 5.92 -9.30
CA ILE A 100 -7.44 6.13 -8.82
C ILE A 100 -8.20 6.91 -9.90
N GLU A 101 -9.52 7.09 -9.76
CA GLU A 101 -10.34 7.82 -10.73
C GLU A 101 -9.74 9.20 -11.07
N GLY A 102 -9.29 9.38 -12.30
CA GLY A 102 -8.76 10.65 -12.82
C GLY A 102 -7.37 11.05 -12.37
N LEU A 103 -6.65 10.21 -11.62
CA LEU A 103 -5.29 10.48 -11.15
C LEU A 103 -4.39 9.23 -11.24
N GLY A 104 -3.09 9.46 -11.46
CA GLY A 104 -2.08 8.43 -11.43
C GLY A 104 -0.79 8.92 -10.77
N LEU A 105 -0.33 8.22 -9.73
CA LEU A 105 0.93 8.50 -9.06
C LEU A 105 2.01 7.57 -9.61
N ASN A 106 3.05 8.14 -10.21
CA ASN A 106 4.22 7.39 -10.66
C ASN A 106 5.05 6.96 -9.45
N VAL A 107 5.39 5.68 -9.40
CA VAL A 107 6.12 5.05 -8.31
C VAL A 107 7.61 5.16 -8.56
N MET A 108 8.36 5.67 -7.61
CA MET A 108 9.81 5.79 -7.65
C MET A 108 10.42 5.04 -6.46
N TYR A 109 11.24 4.02 -6.72
CA TYR A 109 11.99 3.35 -5.65
C TYR A 109 13.13 4.26 -5.20
N THR A 110 13.08 4.74 -3.98
CA THR A 110 14.02 5.72 -3.41
C THR A 110 14.60 5.25 -2.07
N PRO A 111 15.34 4.11 -2.07
CA PRO A 111 15.88 3.51 -0.86
C PRO A 111 16.95 4.38 -0.20
N GLY A 112 17.20 4.09 1.07
CA GLY A 112 18.31 4.64 1.83
C GLY A 112 17.95 5.09 3.24
N HIS A 113 16.78 5.69 3.48
CA HIS A 113 16.23 5.80 4.83
C HIS A 113 15.88 4.41 5.36
N THR A 114 15.10 3.67 4.60
CA THR A 114 14.90 2.22 4.72
C THR A 114 15.16 1.56 3.35
N ASP A 115 15.33 0.25 3.31
CA ASP A 115 15.48 -0.50 2.06
C ASP A 115 14.16 -0.62 1.28
N ASP A 116 13.01 -0.39 1.93
CA ASP A 116 11.67 -0.40 1.32
C ASP A 116 11.10 1.00 1.04
N SER A 117 11.94 2.05 1.08
CA SER A 117 11.49 3.44 0.84
C SER A 117 11.11 3.71 -0.60
N TYR A 118 9.95 4.35 -0.77
CA TYR A 118 9.42 4.79 -2.06
C TYR A 118 8.97 6.26 -2.02
N SER A 119 9.05 6.91 -3.19
CA SER A 119 8.46 8.23 -3.42
C SER A 119 7.36 8.12 -4.48
N PHE A 120 6.34 8.96 -4.39
CA PHE A 120 5.21 8.97 -5.32
C PHE A 120 5.10 10.33 -6.01
N LEU A 121 5.23 10.34 -7.36
CA LEU A 121 5.20 11.54 -8.18
C LEU A 121 3.82 11.72 -8.80
N LEU A 122 3.19 12.86 -8.54
CA LEU A 122 2.00 13.37 -9.21
C LEU A 122 2.41 14.65 -9.97
N ASP A 123 1.80 14.90 -11.10
CA ASP A 123 2.18 15.93 -12.09
C ASP A 123 3.09 17.10 -11.62
N ASP A 124 2.71 17.79 -10.53
CA ASP A 124 3.37 18.99 -10.01
C ASP A 124 4.07 18.79 -8.66
N ARG A 125 4.00 17.57 -8.08
CA ARG A 125 4.47 17.32 -6.72
C ARG A 125 4.97 15.91 -6.51
N VAL A 126 5.89 15.73 -5.56
CA VAL A 126 6.42 14.44 -5.14
C VAL A 126 6.24 14.24 -3.64
N PHE A 127 5.74 13.07 -3.25
CA PHE A 127 5.65 12.61 -1.86
C PHE A 127 6.88 11.76 -1.60
N THR A 128 7.79 12.26 -0.78
CA THR A 128 9.16 11.73 -0.68
C THR A 128 9.38 10.76 0.47
N GLY A 129 8.32 10.48 1.26
CA GLY A 129 8.51 9.74 2.49
C GLY A 129 9.58 10.41 3.35
N ASP A 130 10.47 9.60 3.90
CA ASP A 130 11.63 10.06 4.65
C ASP A 130 12.95 10.05 3.84
N THR A 131 12.86 9.85 2.52
CA THR A 131 14.07 9.97 1.67
C THR A 131 14.58 11.41 1.63
N LEU A 132 13.70 12.38 1.32
CA LEU A 132 14.02 13.80 1.29
C LEU A 132 13.02 14.56 2.18
N LEU A 133 13.52 15.28 3.19
CA LEU A 133 12.74 16.14 4.08
C LEU A 133 13.01 17.62 3.74
N ILE A 134 12.16 18.51 4.24
CA ILE A 134 12.39 19.97 4.10
C ILE A 134 13.63 20.36 4.90
N ARG A 135 14.66 20.82 4.20
CA ARG A 135 15.98 21.19 4.77
C ARG A 135 16.63 20.04 5.55
N GLY A 136 16.37 18.78 5.12
CA GLY A 136 16.90 17.58 5.74
C GLY A 136 16.71 16.34 4.86
N THR A 137 17.06 15.20 5.44
CA THR A 137 16.80 13.87 4.88
C THR A 137 16.42 12.93 6.02
N GLY A 138 15.84 11.78 5.76
CA GLY A 138 15.72 10.72 6.75
C GLY A 138 17.10 10.24 7.21
N ARG A 139 17.16 9.65 8.39
CA ARG A 139 18.36 8.95 8.89
C ARG A 139 18.58 7.65 8.12
N THR A 140 19.79 7.09 8.21
CA THR A 140 20.17 5.87 7.48
C THR A 140 20.83 4.81 8.34
N ASP A 141 20.72 4.94 9.66
CA ASP A 141 21.45 4.14 10.65
C ASP A 141 20.61 3.02 11.31
N PHE A 142 19.39 2.76 10.79
CA PHE A 142 18.55 1.63 11.20
C PHE A 142 17.63 1.15 10.04
N GLN A 143 16.86 0.06 10.25
CA GLN A 143 15.91 -0.52 9.27
C GLN A 143 16.54 -0.76 7.88
N ASN A 144 17.73 -1.35 7.83
CA ASN A 144 18.49 -1.57 6.61
C ASN A 144 18.79 -0.27 5.82
N GLY A 145 18.90 0.87 6.51
CA GLY A 145 19.27 2.13 5.90
C GLY A 145 20.67 2.11 5.28
N ASP A 146 20.83 2.82 4.17
CA ASP A 146 22.09 2.94 3.43
C ASP A 146 22.29 4.37 2.91
N PRO A 147 23.27 5.11 3.44
CA PRO A 147 23.51 6.49 2.99
C PRO A 147 23.98 6.60 1.53
N ARG A 148 24.58 5.56 0.95
CA ARG A 148 24.95 5.55 -0.48
C ARG A 148 23.72 5.39 -1.36
N ALA A 149 22.82 4.48 -1.00
CA ALA A 149 21.54 4.32 -1.68
C ALA A 149 20.69 5.59 -1.56
N GLN A 150 20.68 6.24 -0.38
CA GLN A 150 19.96 7.50 -0.19
C GLN A 150 20.54 8.65 -1.03
N TYR A 151 21.87 8.74 -1.14
CA TYR A 151 22.53 9.68 -2.04
C TYR A 151 22.06 9.47 -3.47
N ASP A 152 22.08 8.25 -3.97
CA ASP A 152 21.63 7.92 -5.32
C ASP A 152 20.17 8.31 -5.53
N SER A 153 19.30 7.91 -4.59
CA SER A 153 17.87 8.24 -4.61
C SER A 153 17.61 9.75 -4.67
N ILE A 154 18.37 10.54 -3.92
CA ILE A 154 18.21 12.00 -3.89
C ILE A 154 18.83 12.64 -5.13
N PHE A 155 20.13 12.42 -5.37
CA PHE A 155 20.88 13.20 -6.38
C PHE A 155 20.62 12.73 -7.81
N ASN A 156 20.39 11.42 -8.02
CA ASN A 156 20.23 10.85 -9.35
C ASN A 156 18.76 10.61 -9.72
N ARG A 157 17.82 10.75 -8.78
CA ARG A 157 16.38 10.58 -9.04
C ARG A 157 15.59 11.83 -8.65
N LEU A 158 15.44 12.13 -7.36
CA LEU A 158 14.57 13.23 -6.90
C LEU A 158 15.02 14.61 -7.41
N LEU A 159 16.32 14.91 -7.29
CA LEU A 159 16.85 16.17 -7.81
C LEU A 159 16.93 16.27 -9.35
N ARG A 160 16.51 15.25 -10.09
CA ARG A 160 16.30 15.31 -11.56
C ARG A 160 14.92 15.80 -11.95
N LEU A 161 14.01 15.88 -11.00
CA LEU A 161 12.69 16.47 -11.22
C LEU A 161 12.83 17.99 -11.46
N PRO A 162 11.86 18.64 -12.12
CA PRO A 162 11.84 20.09 -12.33
C PRO A 162 11.97 20.85 -11.01
N ASP A 163 12.61 22.02 -11.05
CA ASP A 163 12.88 22.85 -9.86
C ASP A 163 11.62 23.32 -9.14
N ASP A 164 10.51 23.48 -9.84
CA ASP A 164 9.21 23.88 -9.33
C ASP A 164 8.35 22.72 -8.81
N THR A 165 8.82 21.47 -8.93
CA THR A 165 8.14 20.33 -8.35
C THR A 165 8.06 20.49 -6.83
N LEU A 166 6.83 20.48 -6.29
CA LEU A 166 6.57 20.59 -4.85
C LEU A 166 7.03 19.31 -4.12
N VAL A 167 7.70 19.48 -2.99
CA VAL A 167 8.18 18.38 -2.14
C VAL A 167 7.31 18.28 -0.90
N TYR A 168 6.70 17.12 -0.72
CA TYR A 168 5.86 16.75 0.43
C TYR A 168 6.46 15.54 1.15
N PRO A 169 7.19 15.74 2.26
CA PRO A 169 7.81 14.65 3.03
C PRO A 169 6.82 13.95 3.97
N ALA A 170 7.17 12.76 4.48
CA ALA A 170 6.36 12.10 5.51
C ALA A 170 6.48 12.81 6.87
N HIS A 171 7.60 13.45 7.17
CA HIS A 171 7.83 14.09 8.46
C HIS A 171 8.30 15.54 8.37
N ASP A 172 7.86 16.33 9.35
CA ASP A 172 8.48 17.60 9.69
C ASP A 172 8.39 17.85 11.19
N TYR A 173 9.48 18.42 11.75
CA TYR A 173 9.61 18.70 13.19
C TYR A 173 9.76 20.19 13.48
N LYS A 174 9.61 21.06 12.47
CA LYS A 174 9.85 22.51 12.55
C LYS A 174 8.61 23.33 12.22
N GLY A 175 7.59 22.71 11.63
CA GLY A 175 6.37 23.37 11.18
C GLY A 175 6.38 23.75 9.69
N ASP A 176 7.38 23.27 8.93
CA ASP A 176 7.42 23.43 7.48
C ASP A 176 6.44 22.46 6.81
N THR A 177 5.68 22.94 5.82
CA THR A 177 4.60 22.14 5.22
C THR A 177 4.89 21.71 3.79
N VAL A 178 5.71 22.45 3.06
CA VAL A 178 6.04 22.20 1.66
C VAL A 178 7.35 22.89 1.29
N SER A 179 8.09 22.29 0.37
CA SER A 179 9.26 22.88 -0.27
C SER A 179 9.20 22.62 -1.78
N THR A 180 10.26 22.91 -2.51
CA THR A 180 10.43 22.55 -3.92
C THR A 180 11.76 21.85 -4.14
N ILE A 181 11.87 21.10 -5.23
CA ILE A 181 13.15 20.46 -5.63
C ILE A 181 14.25 21.51 -5.77
N GLY A 182 13.95 22.66 -6.37
CA GLY A 182 14.92 23.77 -6.51
C GLY A 182 15.35 24.37 -5.19
N GLU A 183 14.44 24.51 -4.22
CA GLU A 183 14.78 24.96 -2.88
C GLU A 183 15.66 23.95 -2.13
N GLU A 184 15.30 22.67 -2.17
CA GLU A 184 16.09 21.63 -1.50
C GLU A 184 17.49 21.51 -2.12
N ARG A 185 17.60 21.59 -3.45
CA ARG A 185 18.91 21.63 -4.13
C ARG A 185 19.79 22.79 -3.65
N ARG A 186 19.20 23.97 -3.39
CA ARG A 186 19.95 25.19 -3.04
C ARG A 186 20.21 25.31 -1.54
N PHE A 187 19.27 24.94 -0.70
CA PHE A 187 19.23 25.33 0.70
C PHE A 187 19.27 24.18 1.70
N ASN A 188 19.09 22.92 1.24
CA ASN A 188 19.17 21.79 2.13
C ASN A 188 20.62 21.57 2.59
N PRO A 189 20.93 21.71 3.90
CA PRO A 189 22.31 21.63 4.38
C PRO A 189 22.92 20.22 4.20
N ARG A 190 22.10 19.15 4.16
CA ARG A 190 22.59 17.78 3.94
C ARG A 190 22.94 17.48 2.48
N LEU A 191 22.49 18.32 1.55
CA LEU A 191 22.78 18.17 0.12
C LEU A 191 23.98 19.04 -0.34
N ARG A 192 24.60 19.81 0.57
CA ARG A 192 25.80 20.62 0.29
C ARG A 192 27.07 19.79 0.45
N VAL A 193 27.18 18.74 -0.33
CA VAL A 193 28.34 17.83 -0.35
C VAL A 193 28.89 17.74 -1.76
N ALA A 194 30.20 17.56 -1.89
CA ALA A 194 30.86 17.46 -3.18
C ALA A 194 30.94 16.02 -3.71
N SER A 195 30.71 15.03 -2.85
CA SER A 195 30.79 13.61 -3.23
C SER A 195 29.87 12.73 -2.39
N VAL A 196 29.64 11.49 -2.87
CA VAL A 196 28.94 10.46 -2.12
C VAL A 196 29.65 10.12 -0.80
N ASP A 197 30.99 10.14 -0.76
CA ASP A 197 31.74 9.83 0.46
C ASP A 197 31.57 10.90 1.53
N GLU A 198 31.53 12.17 1.14
CA GLU A 198 31.17 13.27 2.05
C GLU A 198 29.75 13.13 2.59
N TYR A 199 28.80 12.76 1.74
CA TYR A 199 27.43 12.50 2.18
C TYR A 199 27.37 11.36 3.21
N VAL A 200 28.04 10.24 2.92
CA VAL A 200 28.13 9.10 3.84
C VAL A 200 28.75 9.50 5.18
N ALA A 201 29.85 10.26 5.14
CA ALA A 201 30.48 10.74 6.37
C ALA A 201 29.55 11.66 7.18
N LEU A 202 28.81 12.55 6.51
CA LEU A 202 27.82 13.42 7.14
C LEU A 202 26.71 12.60 7.77
N MET A 203 26.14 11.64 7.05
CA MET A 203 25.02 10.82 7.55
C MET A 203 25.44 9.94 8.72
N ASN A 204 26.61 9.31 8.66
CA ASN A 204 27.16 8.49 9.75
C ASN A 204 27.53 9.33 10.99
N GLY A 205 27.71 10.64 10.84
CA GLY A 205 27.97 11.57 11.95
C GLY A 205 26.71 12.07 12.66
N LEU A 206 25.51 11.72 12.18
CA LEU A 206 24.25 12.15 12.77
C LEU A 206 23.97 11.33 14.04
N ASN A 207 24.27 11.88 15.21
CA ASN A 207 23.95 11.26 16.50
C ASN A 207 22.49 11.55 16.89
N LEU A 208 21.52 10.90 16.21
CA LEU A 208 20.09 11.08 16.48
C LEU A 208 19.59 10.05 17.49
N SER A 209 18.74 10.49 18.43
CA SER A 209 18.01 9.56 19.31
C SER A 209 17.05 8.69 18.49
N ASN A 210 16.81 7.45 18.95
CA ASN A 210 15.86 6.56 18.30
C ASN A 210 14.42 7.09 18.43
N PRO A 211 13.54 6.81 17.45
CA PRO A 211 12.12 7.09 17.58
C PRO A 211 11.56 6.39 18.82
N LYS A 212 10.77 7.12 19.63
CA LYS A 212 10.26 6.61 20.92
C LYS A 212 9.36 5.37 20.78
N MET A 213 8.71 5.22 19.63
CA MET A 213 7.75 4.14 19.35
C MET A 213 8.36 2.97 18.58
N MET A 214 9.65 2.99 18.22
CA MET A 214 10.28 2.01 17.33
C MET A 214 10.03 0.55 17.76
N ASP A 215 10.19 0.25 19.03
CA ASP A 215 10.02 -1.11 19.56
C ASP A 215 8.55 -1.61 19.53
N VAL A 216 7.60 -0.70 19.36
CA VAL A 216 6.16 -0.98 19.28
C VAL A 216 5.66 -0.88 17.85
N ALA A 217 6.03 0.20 17.15
CA ALA A 217 5.50 0.51 15.83
C ALA A 217 6.00 -0.48 14.76
N VAL A 218 7.29 -0.79 14.73
CA VAL A 218 7.83 -1.72 13.71
C VAL A 218 7.18 -3.11 13.80
N PRO A 219 7.10 -3.78 14.96
CA PRO A 219 6.41 -5.07 15.04
C PRO A 219 4.91 -4.99 14.74
N ALA A 220 4.23 -3.88 15.09
CA ALA A 220 2.82 -3.69 14.79
C ALA A 220 2.60 -3.48 13.29
N ASN A 221 3.43 -2.64 12.66
CA ASN A 221 3.36 -2.34 11.23
C ASN A 221 3.70 -3.54 10.34
N MET A 222 4.54 -4.47 10.84
CA MET A 222 4.81 -5.74 10.16
C MET A 222 3.60 -6.70 10.15
N ARG A 223 2.57 -6.51 10.99
CA ARG A 223 1.43 -7.42 11.19
C ARG A 223 0.09 -6.72 10.96
N GLN A 224 -0.13 -6.22 9.77
CA GLN A 224 -1.31 -5.39 9.45
C GLN A 224 -2.56 -6.20 9.08
N GLY A 225 -2.99 -7.16 9.88
CA GLY A 225 -4.28 -7.82 9.67
C GLY A 225 -4.25 -9.34 9.77
N LEU A 226 -5.24 -9.99 9.15
CA LEU A 226 -5.46 -11.42 9.27
C LEU A 226 -4.46 -12.20 8.41
N ALA A 227 -3.50 -12.86 9.04
CA ALA A 227 -2.50 -13.66 8.33
C ALA A 227 -3.15 -14.86 7.63
N GLN A 228 -2.71 -15.20 6.41
CA GLN A 228 -3.18 -16.38 5.66
C GLN A 228 -3.03 -17.68 6.49
N ALA A 229 -1.98 -17.78 7.31
CA ALA A 229 -1.77 -18.91 8.22
C ALA A 229 -2.92 -19.09 9.22
N GLU A 230 -3.55 -18.03 9.69
CA GLU A 230 -4.72 -18.10 10.57
C GLU A 230 -5.94 -18.65 9.82
N ILE A 231 -6.18 -18.19 8.61
CA ILE A 231 -7.25 -18.71 7.73
C ILE A 231 -7.01 -20.18 7.39
N ALA A 232 -5.76 -20.58 7.12
CA ALA A 232 -5.40 -21.98 6.88
C ALA A 232 -5.65 -22.86 8.11
N ARG A 233 -5.29 -22.41 9.32
CA ARG A 233 -5.59 -23.14 10.57
C ARG A 233 -7.08 -23.35 10.82
N ARG A 234 -7.93 -22.42 10.35
CA ARG A 234 -9.40 -22.56 10.40
C ARG A 234 -9.97 -23.51 9.33
N GLY A 235 -9.14 -24.06 8.43
CA GLY A 235 -9.57 -24.89 7.32
C GLY A 235 -10.29 -24.13 6.19
N TRP A 236 -10.04 -22.83 6.08
CA TRP A 236 -10.68 -21.94 5.08
C TRP A 236 -9.75 -21.58 3.92
N ALA A 237 -8.64 -22.27 3.81
CA ALA A 237 -7.70 -22.14 2.70
C ALA A 237 -7.56 -23.47 1.95
N VAL A 238 -7.26 -23.37 0.66
CA VAL A 238 -6.82 -24.49 -0.18
C VAL A 238 -5.45 -24.14 -0.75
N THR A 239 -4.60 -25.14 -0.95
CA THR A 239 -3.31 -24.88 -1.64
C THR A 239 -3.57 -24.63 -3.12
N ALA A 240 -2.67 -23.88 -3.76
CA ALA A 240 -2.77 -23.68 -5.20
C ALA A 240 -2.74 -24.99 -5.98
N ARG A 241 -1.96 -25.98 -5.51
CA ARG A 241 -1.88 -27.32 -6.13
C ARG A 241 -3.20 -28.07 -6.06
N ASP A 242 -3.90 -28.02 -4.93
CA ASP A 242 -5.21 -28.69 -4.77
C ASP A 242 -6.32 -27.97 -5.54
N ALA A 243 -6.10 -26.72 -5.94
CA ALA A 243 -7.07 -25.93 -6.68
C ALA A 243 -6.90 -26.00 -8.21
N LEU A 244 -5.89 -26.70 -8.75
CA LEU A 244 -5.59 -26.70 -10.20
C LEU A 244 -6.74 -27.18 -11.09
N ASP A 245 -7.60 -28.05 -10.58
CA ASP A 245 -8.78 -28.56 -11.30
C ASP A 245 -10.03 -27.67 -11.13
N PHE A 246 -10.02 -26.68 -10.23
CA PHE A 246 -11.18 -25.85 -9.92
C PHE A 246 -11.79 -25.11 -11.10
N PRO A 247 -11.03 -24.64 -12.11
CA PRO A 247 -11.63 -24.00 -13.30
C PRO A 247 -12.60 -24.91 -14.08
N THR A 248 -12.48 -26.23 -13.95
CA THR A 248 -13.31 -27.21 -14.66
C THR A 248 -14.38 -27.85 -13.78
N ARG A 249 -14.39 -27.57 -12.49
CA ARG A 249 -15.34 -28.14 -11.53
C ARG A 249 -16.67 -27.40 -11.54
N PRO A 250 -17.80 -28.14 -11.71
CA PRO A 250 -19.12 -27.52 -11.75
C PRO A 250 -19.63 -27.04 -10.38
N ASP A 251 -19.04 -27.52 -9.27
CA ASP A 251 -19.42 -27.21 -7.90
C ASP A 251 -18.62 -26.02 -7.30
N VAL A 252 -17.72 -25.44 -8.09
CA VAL A 252 -16.83 -24.35 -7.66
C VAL A 252 -17.03 -23.10 -8.52
N THR A 253 -16.90 -21.94 -7.92
CA THR A 253 -16.77 -20.66 -8.61
C THR A 253 -15.54 -19.93 -8.10
N LEU A 254 -14.57 -19.71 -8.99
CA LEU A 254 -13.36 -18.91 -8.71
C LEU A 254 -13.68 -17.42 -8.79
N ILE A 255 -13.25 -16.63 -7.81
CA ILE A 255 -13.47 -15.19 -7.70
C ILE A 255 -12.14 -14.47 -7.66
N ASP A 256 -11.85 -13.67 -8.69
CA ASP A 256 -10.66 -12.85 -8.80
C ASP A 256 -10.90 -11.47 -8.17
N LEU A 257 -10.23 -11.20 -7.05
CA LEU A 257 -10.36 -9.96 -6.28
C LEU A 257 -9.40 -8.85 -6.72
N ARG A 258 -8.58 -9.12 -7.74
CA ARG A 258 -7.57 -8.17 -8.22
C ARG A 258 -8.22 -7.04 -9.03
N GLU A 259 -7.53 -5.90 -9.10
CA GLU A 259 -7.93 -4.81 -9.98
C GLU A 259 -7.78 -5.19 -11.46
N ALA A 260 -8.53 -4.50 -12.33
CA ALA A 260 -8.48 -4.72 -13.78
C ALA A 260 -7.05 -4.56 -14.34
N ALA A 261 -6.28 -3.59 -13.84
CA ALA A 261 -4.89 -3.35 -14.23
C ALA A 261 -3.96 -4.51 -13.84
N GLU A 262 -4.11 -5.07 -12.63
CA GLU A 262 -3.35 -6.25 -12.18
C GLU A 262 -3.66 -7.46 -13.07
N ARG A 263 -4.94 -7.66 -13.41
CA ARG A 263 -5.38 -8.75 -14.28
C ARG A 263 -4.85 -8.61 -15.70
N ALA A 264 -4.85 -7.42 -16.24
CA ALA A 264 -4.31 -7.14 -17.57
C ALA A 264 -2.80 -7.38 -17.63
N ARG A 265 -2.07 -7.00 -16.57
CA ARG A 265 -0.61 -7.14 -16.50
C ARG A 265 -0.16 -8.59 -16.23
N HIS A 266 -0.87 -9.29 -15.37
CA HIS A 266 -0.43 -10.59 -14.83
C HIS A 266 -1.25 -11.78 -15.32
N GLY A 267 -2.21 -11.58 -16.23
CA GLY A 267 -3.09 -12.63 -16.73
C GLY A 267 -4.17 -13.05 -15.73
N LYS A 268 -5.04 -13.96 -16.14
CA LYS A 268 -6.26 -14.39 -15.43
C LYS A 268 -6.33 -15.92 -15.33
N ILE A 269 -6.92 -16.45 -14.28
CA ILE A 269 -7.29 -17.87 -14.24
C ILE A 269 -8.54 -18.05 -15.14
N PRO A 270 -8.54 -19.02 -16.09
CA PRO A 270 -9.69 -19.25 -16.96
C PRO A 270 -10.97 -19.50 -16.18
N GLY A 271 -12.09 -18.90 -16.61
CA GLY A 271 -13.40 -19.10 -15.98
C GLY A 271 -13.63 -18.37 -14.64
N ALA A 272 -12.63 -17.66 -14.11
CA ALA A 272 -12.81 -16.90 -12.88
C ALA A 272 -13.68 -15.66 -13.09
N LEU A 273 -14.66 -15.45 -12.20
CA LEU A 273 -15.42 -14.21 -12.13
C LEU A 273 -14.55 -13.09 -11.56
N HIS A 274 -14.78 -11.88 -12.04
CA HIS A 274 -14.08 -10.69 -11.55
C HIS A 274 -14.97 -9.90 -10.62
N VAL A 275 -14.54 -9.79 -9.38
CA VAL A 275 -15.14 -8.94 -8.35
C VAL A 275 -14.00 -8.25 -7.62
N PRO A 276 -13.65 -7.00 -7.98
CA PRO A 276 -12.56 -6.27 -7.33
C PRO A 276 -12.77 -6.17 -5.82
N TYR A 277 -11.68 -6.28 -5.04
CA TYR A 277 -11.77 -6.31 -3.57
C TYR A 277 -12.56 -5.13 -2.96
N PRO A 278 -12.50 -3.88 -3.45
CA PRO A 278 -13.33 -2.79 -2.97
C PRO A 278 -14.84 -2.97 -3.16
N GLU A 279 -15.26 -3.84 -4.09
CA GLU A 279 -16.67 -4.15 -4.36
C GLU A 279 -17.15 -5.42 -3.62
N LEU A 280 -16.26 -6.08 -2.89
CA LEU A 280 -16.52 -7.36 -2.24
C LEU A 280 -17.72 -7.28 -1.29
N GLN A 281 -17.78 -6.27 -0.42
CA GLN A 281 -18.80 -6.18 0.63
C GLN A 281 -20.21 -6.09 0.06
N GLU A 282 -20.39 -5.32 -0.99
CA GLU A 282 -21.66 -5.22 -1.72
C GLU A 282 -22.01 -6.57 -2.38
N SER A 283 -21.02 -7.25 -2.93
CA SER A 283 -21.21 -8.51 -3.67
C SER A 283 -21.57 -9.70 -2.77
N ILE A 284 -21.04 -9.77 -1.54
CA ILE A 284 -21.30 -10.86 -0.58
C ILE A 284 -22.46 -10.57 0.38
N GLY A 285 -22.93 -9.33 0.46
CA GLY A 285 -24.05 -8.95 1.32
C GLY A 285 -25.40 -9.52 0.82
N PRO A 286 -26.45 -9.46 1.63
CA PRO A 286 -27.80 -9.90 1.23
C PRO A 286 -28.24 -9.19 -0.07
N GLY A 287 -28.60 -9.97 -1.09
CA GLY A 287 -28.97 -9.46 -2.42
C GLY A 287 -27.78 -9.16 -3.34
N GLY A 288 -26.56 -9.29 -2.87
CA GLY A 288 -25.35 -9.13 -3.68
C GLY A 288 -25.15 -10.28 -4.66
N VAL A 289 -24.37 -10.02 -5.72
CA VAL A 289 -24.17 -10.95 -6.84
C VAL A 289 -23.59 -12.30 -6.39
N LEU A 290 -22.58 -12.30 -5.53
CA LEU A 290 -21.93 -13.52 -5.05
C LEU A 290 -22.82 -14.29 -4.07
N HIS A 291 -23.59 -13.58 -3.24
CA HIS A 291 -24.55 -14.19 -2.34
C HIS A 291 -25.64 -14.89 -3.14
N GLY A 292 -26.27 -14.20 -4.08
CA GLY A 292 -27.30 -14.76 -4.95
C GLY A 292 -26.78 -15.92 -5.82
N LEU A 293 -25.55 -15.85 -6.31
CA LEU A 293 -24.92 -16.95 -7.05
C LEU A 293 -24.75 -18.20 -6.19
N ALA A 294 -24.24 -18.05 -4.96
CA ALA A 294 -24.06 -19.16 -4.04
C ALA A 294 -25.39 -19.82 -3.67
N ASP A 295 -26.41 -19.02 -3.36
CA ASP A 295 -27.76 -19.50 -3.02
C ASP A 295 -28.43 -20.23 -4.20
N ALA A 296 -28.37 -19.66 -5.40
CA ALA A 296 -29.01 -20.22 -6.58
C ALA A 296 -28.36 -21.53 -7.09
N THR A 297 -27.04 -21.66 -6.92
CA THR A 297 -26.27 -22.76 -7.53
C THR A 297 -25.72 -23.77 -6.53
N GLY A 298 -25.68 -23.46 -5.24
CA GLY A 298 -24.99 -24.23 -4.21
C GLY A 298 -23.47 -24.31 -4.38
N ARG A 299 -22.88 -23.54 -5.28
CA ARG A 299 -21.45 -23.58 -5.58
C ARG A 299 -20.63 -23.00 -4.47
N ARG A 300 -19.49 -23.62 -4.22
CA ARG A 300 -18.47 -23.14 -3.31
C ARG A 300 -17.74 -21.93 -3.92
N LEU A 301 -17.72 -20.80 -3.24
CA LEU A 301 -16.94 -19.64 -3.65
C LEU A 301 -15.49 -19.82 -3.24
N VAL A 302 -14.57 -19.64 -4.17
CA VAL A 302 -13.13 -19.74 -3.96
C VAL A 302 -12.46 -18.43 -4.37
N PHE A 303 -12.08 -17.65 -3.39
CA PHE A 303 -11.47 -16.33 -3.61
C PHE A 303 -9.98 -16.44 -3.88
N PHE A 304 -9.44 -15.58 -4.73
CA PHE A 304 -8.01 -15.38 -4.89
C PHE A 304 -7.68 -13.92 -5.20
N CYS A 305 -6.45 -13.50 -4.86
CA CYS A 305 -5.89 -12.19 -5.21
C CYS A 305 -4.46 -12.38 -5.74
N ALA A 306 -3.61 -11.35 -5.67
CA ALA A 306 -2.22 -11.45 -6.12
C ALA A 306 -1.41 -12.45 -5.28
N PHE A 307 -1.42 -12.29 -3.95
CA PHE A 307 -0.56 -13.03 -3.01
C PHE A 307 -1.33 -13.72 -1.86
N GLY A 308 -2.66 -13.63 -1.81
CA GLY A 308 -3.51 -14.36 -0.86
C GLY A 308 -4.08 -13.53 0.29
N GLU A 309 -3.59 -12.32 0.59
CA GLU A 309 -4.02 -11.51 1.73
C GLU A 309 -5.45 -10.95 1.57
N ARG A 310 -5.78 -10.32 0.44
CA ARG A 310 -7.16 -9.85 0.15
C ARG A 310 -8.14 -11.00 0.17
N SER A 311 -7.75 -12.15 -0.39
CA SER A 311 -8.62 -13.33 -0.43
C SER A 311 -8.77 -14.00 0.94
N ALA A 312 -7.78 -13.96 1.82
CA ALA A 312 -7.91 -14.43 3.19
C ALA A 312 -8.95 -13.60 3.96
N MET A 313 -8.91 -12.28 3.81
CA MET A 313 -9.88 -11.38 4.42
C MET A 313 -11.28 -11.52 3.78
N ALA A 314 -11.33 -11.72 2.47
CA ALA A 314 -12.59 -11.95 1.76
C ALA A 314 -13.30 -13.21 2.26
N VAL A 315 -12.57 -14.27 2.57
CA VAL A 315 -13.15 -15.48 3.16
C VAL A 315 -13.77 -15.21 4.52
N GLN A 316 -13.08 -14.49 5.39
CA GLN A 316 -13.64 -14.11 6.70
C GLN A 316 -14.95 -13.33 6.49
N ALA A 317 -14.93 -12.27 5.69
CA ALA A 317 -16.10 -11.45 5.41
C ALA A 317 -17.26 -12.24 4.79
N ALA A 318 -16.98 -13.13 3.83
CA ALA A 318 -17.98 -13.96 3.19
C ALA A 318 -18.64 -14.92 4.18
N ARG A 319 -17.86 -15.53 5.08
CA ARG A 319 -18.40 -16.42 6.12
C ARG A 319 -19.23 -15.68 7.15
N ASP A 320 -18.82 -14.48 7.52
CA ASP A 320 -19.57 -13.59 8.42
C ASP A 320 -20.90 -13.15 7.78
N ALA A 321 -20.94 -13.05 6.43
CA ALA A 321 -22.15 -12.80 5.65
C ALA A 321 -23.00 -14.08 5.39
N GLY A 322 -22.65 -15.23 5.97
CA GLY A 322 -23.43 -16.47 5.87
C GLY A 322 -22.95 -17.46 4.77
N LEU A 323 -21.94 -17.12 3.97
CA LEU A 323 -21.37 -17.97 2.93
C LEU A 323 -20.38 -18.99 3.53
N ALA A 324 -20.90 -19.91 4.35
CA ALA A 324 -20.13 -20.78 5.24
C ALA A 324 -19.13 -21.73 4.54
N THR A 325 -19.28 -21.99 3.25
CA THR A 325 -18.38 -22.88 2.48
C THR A 325 -17.24 -22.15 1.78
N ALA A 326 -17.22 -20.81 1.84
CA ALA A 326 -16.21 -19.99 1.18
C ALA A 326 -14.78 -20.35 1.66
N VAL A 327 -13.85 -20.36 0.73
CA VAL A 327 -12.40 -20.55 0.97
C VAL A 327 -11.59 -19.64 0.06
N HIS A 328 -10.26 -19.59 0.27
CA HIS A 328 -9.36 -18.91 -0.65
C HIS A 328 -8.19 -19.79 -1.10
N ILE A 329 -7.56 -19.42 -2.21
CA ILE A 329 -6.29 -20.00 -2.64
C ILE A 329 -5.18 -19.33 -1.85
N HIS A 330 -4.50 -20.10 -1.00
CA HIS A 330 -3.34 -19.65 -0.25
C HIS A 330 -2.22 -19.21 -1.21
N GLY A 331 -1.63 -18.04 -0.99
CA GLY A 331 -0.62 -17.45 -1.88
C GLY A 331 -1.17 -16.85 -3.18
N GLY A 332 -2.49 -16.90 -3.39
CA GLY A 332 -3.17 -16.26 -4.52
C GLY A 332 -2.71 -16.77 -5.90
N ILE A 333 -2.79 -15.88 -6.92
CA ILE A 333 -2.38 -16.22 -8.29
C ILE A 333 -0.85 -16.39 -8.42
N GLY A 334 -0.06 -15.83 -7.51
CA GLY A 334 1.37 -16.08 -7.43
C GLY A 334 1.66 -17.57 -7.25
N ALA A 335 1.14 -18.15 -6.15
CA ALA A 335 1.27 -19.57 -5.87
C ALA A 335 0.60 -20.46 -6.94
N TRP A 336 -0.51 -20.00 -7.54
CA TRP A 336 -1.16 -20.69 -8.66
C TRP A 336 -0.22 -20.87 -9.86
N LYS A 337 0.51 -19.80 -10.24
CA LYS A 337 1.50 -19.86 -11.33
C LYS A 337 2.67 -20.78 -11.00
N GLU A 338 3.20 -20.70 -9.77
CA GLU A 338 4.26 -21.57 -9.29
C GLU A 338 3.86 -23.06 -9.30
N ALA A 339 2.59 -23.34 -9.03
CA ALA A 339 2.02 -24.69 -9.12
C ALA A 339 1.76 -25.16 -10.57
N GLY A 340 2.03 -24.32 -11.59
CA GLY A 340 1.80 -24.66 -13.01
C GLY A 340 0.37 -24.47 -13.48
N GLY A 341 -0.45 -23.70 -12.75
CA GLY A 341 -1.85 -23.44 -13.09
C GLY A 341 -2.00 -22.63 -14.39
N PRO A 342 -3.02 -22.92 -15.22
CA PRO A 342 -3.24 -22.24 -16.50
C PRO A 342 -3.59 -20.76 -16.31
N ILE A 343 -3.03 -19.91 -17.18
CA ILE A 343 -3.27 -18.47 -17.23
C ILE A 343 -3.61 -18.07 -18.66
N VAL A 344 -4.59 -17.18 -18.80
CA VAL A 344 -4.90 -16.47 -20.05
C VAL A 344 -4.62 -14.99 -19.87
N MET A 345 -4.13 -14.33 -20.92
CA MET A 345 -3.87 -12.88 -20.93
C MET A 345 -5.14 -12.08 -21.16
#